data_bb0add70853689f8e580ab82d0ecb092
#
_entry.id   bb0add70853689f8e580ab82d0ecb092
#
_cell.length_a   1.000
_cell.length_b   1.000
_cell.length_c   1.000
_cell.angle_alpha   90.00
_cell.angle_beta   90.00
_cell.angle_gamma   90.00
#
_symmetry.space_group_name_H-M   'P 1'
#
loop_
_entity.id
_entity.type
_entity.pdbx_description
1 polymer ?
#
loop_
_entity_poly.entity_id
_entity_poly.type
_entity_poly.pdbx_seq_one_letter_code
_entity_poly.pdbx_strand_id
1 'polypeptide(L)'
;SYLLTGRQVCEYTNASTTQLVSSNTRNWDRELIEQLGYPQTMFKEIIEPGTIIGNLTDIVQESVGFDTKVIATASHDTASAVVSVPALREDFIYISSGTWSLMGMERNIADCSLESMLANFTNEGGYNHRFRYLKNIMGLWMIQSLRRELEETLSFNELCQMAKANQNFPSRVDVNDCCFLSPDSM
;
A
#
# COMPACT_ATOMS: atom_id res chain seq x y z
N SER A 1 -0.12 -18.02 -3.70
CA SER A 1 -1.24 -18.76 -4.34
C SER A 1 -0.77 -19.88 -5.26
N TYR A 2 0.21 -19.62 -6.14
CA TYR A 2 0.69 -20.61 -7.12
C TYR A 2 1.13 -21.95 -6.48
N LEU A 3 1.96 -21.89 -5.45
CA LEU A 3 2.43 -23.11 -4.75
C LEU A 3 1.31 -23.94 -4.11
N LEU A 4 0.19 -23.31 -3.78
CA LEU A 4 -0.96 -23.98 -3.19
C LEU A 4 -1.92 -24.55 -4.24
N THR A 5 -2.08 -23.89 -5.39
CA THR A 5 -3.15 -24.19 -6.35
C THR A 5 -2.66 -24.55 -7.76
N GLY A 6 -1.38 -24.35 -8.06
CA GLY A 6 -0.84 -24.46 -9.41
C GLY A 6 -1.27 -23.33 -10.37
N ARG A 7 -2.12 -22.39 -9.95
CA ARG A 7 -2.62 -21.30 -10.79
C ARG A 7 -1.81 -20.01 -10.62
N GLN A 8 -1.41 -19.43 -11.75
CA GLN A 8 -0.75 -18.11 -11.81
C GLN A 8 -1.81 -17.04 -12.04
N VAL A 9 -2.00 -16.19 -11.04
CA VAL A 9 -2.91 -15.05 -11.08
C VAL A 9 -2.22 -13.82 -10.52
N CYS A 10 -2.69 -12.65 -10.93
CA CYS A 10 -2.27 -11.36 -10.38
C CYS A 10 -3.43 -10.77 -9.59
N GLU A 11 -3.23 -10.43 -8.35
CA GLU A 11 -4.31 -9.84 -7.55
C GLU A 11 -4.31 -8.32 -7.73
N TYR A 12 -5.50 -7.74 -7.86
CA TYR A 12 -5.73 -6.36 -8.27
C TYR A 12 -5.04 -5.31 -7.40
N THR A 13 -5.10 -5.46 -6.06
CA THR A 13 -4.52 -4.45 -5.17
C THR A 13 -3.01 -4.36 -5.33
N ASN A 14 -2.36 -5.50 -5.59
CA ASN A 14 -0.92 -5.55 -5.85
C ASN A 14 -0.59 -5.16 -7.30
N ALA A 15 -1.38 -5.62 -8.28
CA ALA A 15 -1.19 -5.24 -9.67
C ALA A 15 -1.24 -3.72 -9.88
N SER A 16 -2.15 -3.04 -9.20
CA SER A 16 -2.35 -1.59 -9.35
C SER A 16 -1.13 -0.76 -8.91
N THR A 17 -0.29 -1.27 -8.03
CA THR A 17 0.94 -0.57 -7.58
C THR A 17 2.02 -0.51 -8.65
N THR A 18 1.90 -1.31 -9.70
CA THR A 18 2.86 -1.32 -10.82
C THR A 18 2.78 -0.09 -11.71
N GLN A 19 1.72 0.71 -11.62
CA GLN A 19 1.36 1.81 -12.52
C GLN A 19 1.06 1.36 -13.98
N LEU A 20 0.90 0.06 -14.19
CA LEU A 20 0.58 -0.53 -15.49
C LEU A 20 -0.87 -0.99 -15.61
N VAL A 21 -1.69 -0.67 -14.60
CA VAL A 21 -3.12 -0.95 -14.59
C VAL A 21 -3.90 0.34 -14.87
N SER A 22 -4.74 0.30 -15.89
CA SER A 22 -5.62 1.42 -16.21
C SER A 22 -6.67 1.61 -15.12
N SER A 23 -6.80 2.84 -14.60
CA SER A 23 -7.82 3.19 -13.63
C SER A 23 -9.25 3.11 -14.20
N ASN A 24 -9.40 3.22 -15.52
CA ASN A 24 -10.70 3.15 -16.18
C ASN A 24 -11.18 1.71 -16.36
N THR A 25 -10.28 0.81 -16.80
CA THR A 25 -10.63 -0.58 -17.11
C THR A 25 -10.37 -1.53 -15.95
N ARG A 26 -9.59 -1.12 -14.96
CA ARG A 26 -9.10 -1.93 -13.84
C ARG A 26 -8.32 -3.17 -14.31
N ASN A 27 -7.77 -3.11 -15.51
CA ASN A 27 -6.98 -4.16 -16.11
C ASN A 27 -5.67 -3.61 -16.64
N TRP A 28 -4.75 -4.49 -17.03
CA TRP A 28 -3.48 -4.11 -17.61
C TRP A 28 -3.67 -3.12 -18.78
N ASP A 29 -2.94 -2.04 -18.76
CA ASP A 29 -2.81 -1.11 -19.88
C ASP A 29 -1.88 -1.72 -20.92
N ARG A 30 -2.47 -2.47 -21.84
CA ARG A 30 -1.72 -3.23 -22.84
C ARG A 30 -0.95 -2.35 -23.80
N GLU A 31 -1.47 -1.16 -24.10
CA GLU A 31 -0.81 -0.17 -24.95
C GLU A 31 0.43 0.39 -24.26
N LEU A 32 0.31 0.81 -23.01
CA LEU A 32 1.44 1.29 -22.22
C LEU A 32 2.51 0.21 -22.05
N ILE A 33 2.10 -1.02 -21.74
CA ILE A 33 3.01 -2.16 -21.61
C ILE A 33 3.80 -2.41 -22.91
N GLU A 34 3.14 -2.31 -24.05
CA GLU A 34 3.77 -2.46 -25.36
C GLU A 34 4.75 -1.31 -25.65
N GLN A 35 4.35 -0.06 -25.37
CA GLN A 35 5.23 1.12 -25.54
C GLN A 35 6.49 1.03 -24.68
N LEU A 36 6.39 0.44 -23.48
CA LEU A 36 7.53 0.20 -22.60
C LEU A 36 8.37 -1.01 -23.00
N GLY A 37 7.97 -1.77 -24.01
CA GLY A 37 8.69 -2.93 -24.50
C GLY A 37 8.65 -4.16 -23.60
N TYR A 38 7.70 -4.25 -22.66
CA TYR A 38 7.56 -5.43 -21.81
C TYR A 38 6.85 -6.57 -22.52
N PRO A 39 7.30 -7.83 -22.35
CA PRO A 39 6.61 -8.98 -22.92
C PRO A 39 5.20 -9.12 -22.36
N GLN A 40 4.19 -9.08 -23.24
CA GLN A 40 2.77 -9.17 -22.84
C GLN A 40 2.44 -10.45 -22.06
N THR A 41 3.20 -11.53 -22.25
CA THR A 41 3.02 -12.82 -21.58
C THR A 41 3.37 -12.80 -20.09
N MET A 42 4.09 -11.77 -19.61
CA MET A 42 4.37 -11.59 -18.19
C MET A 42 3.14 -11.19 -17.39
N PHE A 43 2.19 -10.50 -18.02
CA PHE A 43 1.03 -9.88 -17.40
C PHE A 43 -0.16 -10.85 -17.41
N LYS A 44 -0.26 -11.64 -16.35
CA LYS A 44 -1.32 -12.65 -16.17
C LYS A 44 -2.66 -11.99 -15.87
N GLU A 45 -3.72 -12.79 -15.90
CA GLU A 45 -5.07 -12.35 -15.52
C GLU A 45 -5.07 -11.65 -14.17
N ILE A 46 -5.71 -10.49 -14.10
CA ILE A 46 -5.97 -9.79 -12.83
C ILE A 46 -7.26 -10.35 -12.23
N ILE A 47 -7.18 -10.72 -10.97
CA ILE A 47 -8.34 -11.14 -10.18
C ILE A 47 -8.58 -10.18 -9.02
N GLU A 48 -9.84 -10.03 -8.62
CA GLU A 48 -10.23 -9.22 -7.48
C GLU A 48 -10.01 -9.97 -6.15
N PRO A 49 -9.77 -9.24 -5.05
CA PRO A 49 -9.79 -9.83 -3.71
C PRO A 49 -11.13 -10.53 -3.45
N GLY A 50 -11.10 -11.67 -2.78
CA GLY A 50 -12.28 -12.51 -2.55
C GLY A 50 -12.51 -13.57 -3.63
N THR A 51 -11.80 -13.54 -4.76
CA THR A 51 -11.91 -14.54 -5.82
C THR A 51 -11.36 -15.89 -5.35
N ILE A 52 -12.09 -16.97 -5.62
CA ILE A 52 -11.60 -18.34 -5.41
C ILE A 52 -10.58 -18.64 -6.50
N ILE A 53 -9.33 -18.86 -6.12
CA ILE A 53 -8.24 -19.21 -7.03
C ILE A 53 -8.34 -20.67 -7.46
N GLY A 54 -8.61 -21.56 -6.53
CA GLY A 54 -8.74 -23.00 -6.76
C GLY A 54 -8.69 -23.78 -5.45
N ASN A 55 -8.69 -25.09 -5.56
CA ASN A 55 -8.42 -25.98 -4.45
C ASN A 55 -6.91 -26.17 -4.27
N LEU A 56 -6.50 -26.81 -3.19
CA LEU A 56 -5.12 -27.21 -2.99
C LEU A 56 -4.71 -28.24 -4.06
N THR A 57 -3.45 -28.22 -4.47
CA THR A 57 -2.89 -29.29 -5.31
C THR A 57 -2.86 -30.62 -4.54
N ASP A 58 -2.88 -31.76 -5.24
CA ASP A 58 -2.86 -33.07 -4.62
C ASP A 58 -1.68 -33.25 -3.65
N ILE A 59 -0.50 -32.74 -4.03
CA ILE A 59 0.70 -32.79 -3.20
C ILE A 59 0.49 -32.04 -1.87
N VAL A 60 -0.16 -30.87 -1.92
CA VAL A 60 -0.44 -30.10 -0.71
C VAL A 60 -1.51 -30.78 0.12
N GLN A 61 -2.58 -31.30 -0.50
CA GLN A 61 -3.64 -32.05 0.19
C GLN A 61 -3.08 -33.26 0.94
N GLU A 62 -2.21 -34.03 0.29
CA GLU A 62 -1.55 -35.19 0.93
C GLU A 62 -0.69 -34.76 2.13
N SER A 63 0.01 -33.62 2.01
CA SER A 63 0.87 -33.11 3.08
C SER A 63 0.10 -32.60 4.29
N VAL A 64 -1.05 -31.92 4.10
CA VAL A 64 -1.83 -31.33 5.19
C VAL A 64 -2.99 -32.20 5.66
N GLY A 65 -3.40 -33.23 4.88
CA GLY A 65 -4.44 -34.16 5.21
C GLY A 65 -5.88 -33.69 4.94
N PHE A 66 -6.07 -32.57 4.22
CA PHE A 66 -7.39 -32.05 3.84
C PHE A 66 -7.33 -31.26 2.54
N ASP A 67 -8.48 -31.04 1.89
CA ASP A 67 -8.66 -30.11 0.79
C ASP A 67 -9.42 -28.86 1.26
N THR A 68 -9.09 -27.72 0.66
CA THR A 68 -9.77 -26.44 0.90
C THR A 68 -9.63 -25.50 -0.29
N LYS A 69 -10.52 -24.50 -0.34
CA LYS A 69 -10.44 -23.44 -1.34
C LYS A 69 -9.42 -22.39 -0.93
N VAL A 70 -8.57 -22.00 -1.86
CA VAL A 70 -7.66 -20.88 -1.73
C VAL A 70 -8.34 -19.64 -2.31
N ILE A 71 -8.48 -18.61 -1.50
CA ILE A 71 -9.15 -17.35 -1.85
C ILE A 71 -8.09 -16.26 -1.93
N ALA A 72 -8.16 -15.40 -2.96
CA ALA A 72 -7.34 -14.21 -3.07
C ALA A 72 -7.70 -13.22 -1.96
N THR A 73 -6.73 -12.82 -1.18
CA THR A 73 -6.87 -11.68 -0.26
C THR A 73 -6.48 -10.40 -0.98
N ALA A 74 -6.73 -9.22 -0.41
CA ALA A 74 -6.08 -7.99 -0.82
C ALA A 74 -4.57 -8.15 -0.53
N SER A 75 -3.80 -8.55 -1.54
CA SER A 75 -2.43 -9.03 -1.32
C SER A 75 -1.40 -7.91 -1.10
N HIS A 76 -1.75 -6.68 -1.42
CA HIS A 76 -1.01 -5.51 -0.93
C HIS A 76 -1.31 -5.31 0.56
N ASP A 77 -0.28 -5.28 1.40
CA ASP A 77 -0.40 -5.24 2.86
C ASP A 77 -1.23 -4.06 3.38
N THR A 78 -0.99 -2.86 2.83
CA THR A 78 -1.78 -1.67 3.17
C THR A 78 -3.24 -1.81 2.71
N ALA A 79 -3.52 -2.48 1.60
CA ALA A 79 -4.90 -2.73 1.18
C ALA A 79 -5.63 -3.63 2.18
N SER A 80 -4.97 -4.70 2.64
CA SER A 80 -5.50 -5.55 3.71
C SER A 80 -5.68 -4.79 5.03
N ALA A 81 -4.73 -3.93 5.38
CA ALA A 81 -4.83 -3.11 6.58
C ALA A 81 -6.03 -2.15 6.53
N VAL A 82 -6.27 -1.50 5.38
CA VAL A 82 -7.42 -0.60 5.19
C VAL A 82 -8.74 -1.36 5.30
N VAL A 83 -8.85 -2.54 4.69
CA VAL A 83 -10.04 -3.42 4.80
C VAL A 83 -10.34 -3.79 6.26
N SER A 84 -9.31 -3.92 7.09
CA SER A 84 -9.47 -4.30 8.50
C SER A 84 -9.88 -3.15 9.43
N VAL A 85 -9.90 -1.90 8.94
CA VAL A 85 -10.29 -0.74 9.74
C VAL A 85 -11.79 -0.81 10.08
N PRO A 86 -12.17 -0.80 11.37
CA PRO A 86 -13.59 -0.84 11.78
C PRO A 86 -14.24 0.54 11.61
N ALA A 87 -14.21 1.08 10.40
CA ALA A 87 -14.79 2.38 10.10
C ALA A 87 -16.32 2.30 10.16
N LEU A 88 -16.92 3.26 10.85
CA LEU A 88 -18.38 3.39 10.96
C LEU A 88 -18.98 4.19 9.79
N ARG A 89 -18.16 4.85 9.01
CA ARG A 89 -18.55 5.71 7.88
C ARG A 89 -17.68 5.40 6.68
N GLU A 90 -18.16 5.68 5.48
CA GLU A 90 -17.41 5.48 4.24
C GLU A 90 -16.39 6.59 3.96
N ASP A 91 -16.60 7.78 4.53
CA ASP A 91 -15.80 8.98 4.34
C ASP A 91 -14.72 9.15 5.41
N PHE A 92 -14.00 8.10 5.72
CA PHE A 92 -12.89 8.16 6.69
C PHE A 92 -11.54 8.38 6.00
N ILE A 93 -10.64 9.04 6.74
CA ILE A 93 -9.23 9.14 6.36
C ILE A 93 -8.46 8.15 7.23
N TYR A 94 -7.56 7.40 6.60
CA TYR A 94 -6.66 6.49 7.31
C TYR A 94 -5.22 6.97 7.23
N ILE A 95 -4.43 6.59 8.21
CA ILE A 95 -2.96 6.67 8.17
C ILE A 95 -2.41 5.28 8.48
N SER A 96 -1.80 4.66 7.48
CA SER A 96 -0.99 3.46 7.69
C SER A 96 0.41 3.91 8.10
N SER A 97 0.67 3.87 9.40
CA SER A 97 1.89 4.45 9.99
C SER A 97 2.97 3.39 10.16
N GLY A 98 4.08 3.57 9.48
CA GLY A 98 5.28 2.73 9.55
C GLY A 98 6.55 3.55 9.35
N THR A 99 7.62 2.92 8.94
CA THR A 99 8.85 3.60 8.51
C THR A 99 8.53 4.70 7.49
N TRP A 100 7.75 4.36 6.47
CA TRP A 100 6.98 5.28 5.65
C TRP A 100 5.54 5.28 6.13
N SER A 101 4.84 6.39 5.97
CA SER A 101 3.41 6.47 6.28
C SER A 101 2.61 6.77 5.01
N LEU A 102 1.46 6.13 4.90
CA LEU A 102 0.51 6.32 3.81
C LEU A 102 -0.74 6.97 4.38
N MET A 103 -1.05 8.18 3.92
CA MET A 103 -2.30 8.86 4.29
C MET A 103 -3.27 8.81 3.11
N GLY A 104 -4.48 8.38 3.33
CA GLY A 104 -5.45 8.25 2.25
C GLY A 104 -6.88 8.06 2.69
N MET A 105 -7.73 7.89 1.70
CA MET A 105 -9.15 7.56 1.83
C MET A 105 -9.57 6.59 0.73
N GLU A 106 -10.68 5.89 0.92
CA GLU A 106 -11.26 5.07 -0.13
C GLU A 106 -12.22 5.90 -1.00
N ARG A 107 -12.19 5.65 -2.31
CA ARG A 107 -13.05 6.31 -3.31
C ARG A 107 -13.60 5.29 -4.30
N ASN A 108 -14.77 5.56 -4.85
CA ASN A 108 -15.37 4.73 -5.91
C ASN A 108 -14.77 5.04 -7.29
N ILE A 109 -14.25 6.25 -7.46
CA ILE A 109 -13.72 6.75 -8.74
C ILE A 109 -12.28 7.25 -8.48
N ALA A 110 -11.37 6.87 -9.37
CA ALA A 110 -10.00 7.36 -9.36
C ALA A 110 -9.96 8.87 -9.65
N ASP A 111 -9.05 9.56 -9.00
CA ASP A 111 -8.78 10.98 -9.26
C ASP A 111 -7.42 11.09 -9.97
N CYS A 112 -7.48 11.21 -11.29
CA CYS A 112 -6.31 11.38 -12.15
C CYS A 112 -6.16 12.85 -12.62
N SER A 113 -6.66 13.81 -11.84
CA SER A 113 -6.52 15.23 -12.13
C SER A 113 -5.08 15.70 -12.01
N LEU A 114 -4.78 16.82 -12.67
CA LEU A 114 -3.48 17.47 -12.55
C LEU A 114 -3.20 17.93 -11.10
N GLU A 115 -4.23 18.38 -10.41
CA GLU A 115 -4.16 18.78 -9.00
C GLU A 115 -3.75 17.61 -8.11
N SER A 116 -4.35 16.44 -8.30
CA SER A 116 -3.97 15.21 -7.59
C SER A 116 -2.52 14.83 -7.85
N MET A 117 -2.09 14.89 -9.10
CA MET A 117 -0.71 14.59 -9.49
C MET A 117 0.28 15.58 -8.85
N LEU A 118 0.00 16.89 -8.91
CA LEU A 118 0.86 17.93 -8.31
C LEU A 118 0.91 17.84 -6.79
N ALA A 119 -0.18 17.37 -6.16
CA ALA A 119 -0.24 17.11 -4.73
C ALA A 119 0.38 15.74 -4.34
N ASN A 120 0.92 15.01 -5.31
CA ASN A 120 1.56 13.71 -5.14
C ASN A 120 0.64 12.63 -4.58
N PHE A 121 -0.64 12.64 -5.03
CA PHE A 121 -1.57 11.56 -4.74
C PHE A 121 -1.54 10.50 -5.84
N THR A 122 -1.80 9.27 -5.43
CA THR A 122 -1.95 8.11 -6.31
C THR A 122 -3.28 7.41 -6.07
N ASN A 123 -3.69 6.59 -7.05
CA ASN A 123 -4.87 5.74 -6.96
C ASN A 123 -4.40 4.29 -7.01
N GLU A 124 -4.52 3.59 -5.91
CA GLU A 124 -4.21 2.17 -5.84
C GLU A 124 -5.50 1.35 -5.69
N GLY A 125 -5.48 0.12 -6.14
CA GLY A 125 -6.60 -0.80 -5.98
C GLY A 125 -6.91 -1.08 -4.52
N GLY A 126 -8.18 -1.02 -4.17
CA GLY A 126 -8.74 -1.40 -2.88
C GLY A 126 -9.64 -2.64 -3.00
N TYR A 127 -10.27 -3.02 -1.90
CA TYR A 127 -11.29 -4.05 -1.85
C TYR A 127 -12.63 -3.54 -2.41
N ASN A 128 -13.47 -4.43 -2.90
CA ASN A 128 -14.83 -4.14 -3.37
C ASN A 128 -14.88 -3.03 -4.46
N HIS A 129 -13.97 -3.13 -5.43
CA HIS A 129 -13.85 -2.17 -6.54
C HIS A 129 -13.60 -0.72 -6.11
N ARG A 130 -13.09 -0.48 -4.92
CA ARG A 130 -12.69 0.86 -4.48
C ARG A 130 -11.26 1.17 -4.92
N PHE A 131 -10.95 2.45 -4.96
CA PHE A 131 -9.59 2.97 -5.04
C PHE A 131 -9.16 3.46 -3.67
N ARG A 132 -7.96 3.14 -3.28
CA ARG A 132 -7.25 3.80 -2.20
C ARG A 132 -6.57 5.03 -2.79
N TYR A 133 -7.20 6.19 -2.61
CA TYR A 133 -6.64 7.48 -3.00
C TYR A 133 -5.74 7.95 -1.88
N LEU A 134 -4.45 7.92 -2.09
CA LEU A 134 -3.48 8.10 -1.03
C LEU A 134 -2.22 8.83 -1.51
N LYS A 135 -1.44 9.30 -0.55
CA LYS A 135 -0.08 9.77 -0.77
C LYS A 135 0.86 9.23 0.30
N ASN A 136 2.10 9.06 -0.08
CA ASN A 136 3.18 8.85 0.89
C ASN A 136 3.41 10.15 1.66
N ILE A 137 3.45 10.04 2.96
CA ILE A 137 3.91 11.08 3.86
C ILE A 137 5.12 10.56 4.62
N MET A 138 5.98 11.47 5.05
CA MET A 138 7.13 11.07 5.82
C MET A 138 6.70 10.35 7.09
N GLY A 139 7.27 9.18 7.32
CA GLY A 139 6.90 8.31 8.42
C GLY A 139 7.88 8.35 9.58
N LEU A 140 7.89 7.26 10.35
CA LEU A 140 8.68 7.15 11.57
C LEU A 140 10.20 7.09 11.33
N TRP A 141 10.64 6.91 10.08
CA TRP A 141 12.07 6.85 9.78
C TRP A 141 12.81 8.14 10.17
N MET A 142 12.14 9.31 10.09
CA MET A 142 12.74 10.59 10.54
C MET A 142 13.10 10.54 12.02
N ILE A 143 12.15 10.12 12.85
CA ILE A 143 12.39 10.02 14.30
C ILE A 143 13.40 8.92 14.63
N GLN A 144 13.45 7.86 13.84
CA GLN A 144 14.46 6.81 13.98
C GLN A 144 15.85 7.31 13.58
N SER A 145 15.94 8.15 12.54
CA SER A 145 17.19 8.77 12.12
C SER A 145 17.70 9.77 13.16
N LEU A 146 16.83 10.65 13.64
CA LEU A 146 17.16 11.57 14.72
C LEU A 146 17.63 10.82 15.97
N ARG A 147 16.97 9.72 16.35
CA ARG A 147 17.38 8.90 17.47
C ARG A 147 18.79 8.32 17.28
N ARG A 148 19.12 7.88 16.06
CA ARG A 148 20.48 7.39 15.75
C ARG A 148 21.54 8.48 15.85
N GLU A 149 21.23 9.69 15.41
CA GLU A 149 22.14 10.85 15.55
C GLU A 149 22.38 11.24 17.01
N LEU A 150 21.38 11.02 17.86
CA LEU A 150 21.50 11.15 19.33
C LEU A 150 22.15 9.93 20.00
N GLU A 151 22.89 9.12 19.22
CA GLU A 151 23.60 7.92 19.70
C GLU A 151 22.68 6.92 20.45
N GLU A 152 21.39 6.90 20.07
CA GLU A 152 20.34 6.06 20.69
C GLU A 152 20.20 6.23 22.22
N THR A 153 20.63 7.36 22.76
CA THR A 153 20.59 7.64 24.20
C THR A 153 19.17 7.75 24.76
N LEU A 154 18.18 8.03 23.87
CA LEU A 154 16.77 8.17 24.23
C LEU A 154 15.95 6.99 23.73
N SER A 155 15.08 6.47 24.56
CA SER A 155 14.05 5.51 24.16
C SER A 155 12.92 6.21 23.38
N PHE A 156 12.15 5.44 22.59
CA PHE A 156 10.96 5.98 21.92
C PHE A 156 9.92 6.54 22.90
N ASN A 157 9.81 5.95 24.10
CA ASN A 157 8.90 6.44 25.13
C ASN A 157 9.32 7.83 25.62
N GLU A 158 10.61 8.04 25.88
CA GLU A 158 11.15 9.36 26.28
C GLU A 158 10.92 10.41 25.19
N LEU A 159 11.18 10.08 23.93
CA LEU A 159 10.88 10.97 22.79
C LEU A 159 9.39 11.36 22.75
N CYS A 160 8.49 10.39 22.93
CA CYS A 160 7.06 10.65 23.00
C CYS A 160 6.67 11.56 24.18
N GLN A 161 7.28 11.36 25.35
CA GLN A 161 7.04 12.21 26.51
C GLN A 161 7.56 13.63 26.30
N MET A 162 8.75 13.79 25.70
CA MET A 162 9.30 15.08 25.32
C MET A 162 8.38 15.82 24.33
N ALA A 163 7.87 15.10 23.34
CA ALA A 163 6.92 15.69 22.38
C ALA A 163 5.62 16.15 23.05
N LYS A 164 5.07 15.34 23.97
CA LYS A 164 3.88 15.73 24.76
C LYS A 164 4.14 16.96 25.64
N ALA A 165 5.30 17.03 26.28
CA ALA A 165 5.67 18.18 27.12
C ALA A 165 5.82 19.48 26.30
N ASN A 166 6.16 19.37 25.03
CA ASN A 166 6.39 20.49 24.12
C ASN A 166 5.31 20.67 23.05
N GLN A 167 4.10 20.12 23.26
CA GLN A 167 3.01 20.17 22.27
C GLN A 167 2.62 21.57 21.79
N ASN A 168 2.89 22.61 22.58
CA ASN A 168 2.62 24.00 22.27
C ASN A 168 3.78 24.71 21.55
N PHE A 169 4.88 23.99 21.26
CA PHE A 169 5.98 24.57 20.50
C PHE A 169 5.51 25.04 19.13
N PRO A 170 5.73 26.31 18.75
CA PRO A 170 5.05 26.92 17.60
C PRO A 170 5.59 26.46 16.24
N SER A 171 6.85 26.02 16.19
CA SER A 171 7.47 25.60 14.93
C SER A 171 6.88 24.28 14.44
N ARG A 172 6.77 24.17 13.12
CA ARG A 172 6.37 22.96 12.42
C ARG A 172 7.38 22.68 11.32
N VAL A 173 7.65 21.41 11.09
CA VAL A 173 8.52 20.96 10.02
C VAL A 173 7.63 20.53 8.86
N ASP A 174 7.93 21.01 7.66
CA ASP A 174 7.32 20.46 6.44
C ASP A 174 8.02 19.16 6.10
N VAL A 175 7.46 18.06 6.55
CA VAL A 175 8.00 16.70 6.34
C VAL A 175 8.00 16.26 4.88
N ASN A 176 7.36 17.03 3.97
CA ASN A 176 7.38 16.74 2.53
C ASN A 176 8.50 17.51 1.80
N ASP A 177 9.27 18.32 2.50
CA ASP A 177 10.41 19.00 1.89
C ASP A 177 11.44 17.97 1.42
N CYS A 178 11.97 18.18 0.22
CA CYS A 178 12.92 17.27 -0.40
C CYS A 178 14.23 17.10 0.40
N CYS A 179 14.57 18.05 1.27
CA CYS A 179 15.73 17.93 2.16
C CYS A 179 15.64 16.71 3.09
N PHE A 180 14.41 16.20 3.37
CA PHE A 180 14.21 15.01 4.22
C PHE A 180 14.21 13.69 3.45
N LEU A 181 14.31 13.67 2.12
CA LEU A 181 14.31 12.42 1.36
C LEU A 181 15.60 11.61 1.54
N SER A 182 16.73 12.30 1.64
CA SER A 182 18.04 11.67 1.87
C SER A 182 18.98 12.68 2.54
N PRO A 183 18.72 13.07 3.78
CA PRO A 183 19.55 14.02 4.49
C PRO A 183 20.87 13.38 4.92
N ASP A 184 21.95 14.16 4.92
CA ASP A 184 23.23 13.78 5.51
C ASP A 184 23.11 13.74 7.04
N SER A 185 22.28 14.64 7.61
CA SER A 185 21.86 14.68 9.01
C SER A 185 20.43 15.20 9.15
N MET A 186 19.77 14.89 10.24
CA MET A 186 18.41 15.33 10.56
C MET A 186 18.38 16.65 11.36
#